data_62177c67a68860ceeeb7bbfb735de370
#
_entry.id   62177c67a68860ceeeb7bbfb735de370
#
_cell.length_a   1.000
_cell.length_b   1.000
_cell.length_c   1.000
_cell.angle_alpha   90.00
_cell.angle_beta   90.00
_cell.angle_gamma   90.00
#
_symmetry.space_group_name_H-M   'P 1'
#
loop_
_entity.id
_entity.type
_entity.pdbx_description
1 polymer ?
#
loop_
_entity_poly.entity_id
_entity_poly.type
_entity_poly.pdbx_seq_one_letter_code
_entity_poly.pdbx_strand_id
1 'polypeptide(L)'
;MFKYGFALIAAPLALTASLPATAQQSPADGLSKISNHLRSMSTMTANFSQTDRGGQLLTGTLTIKQPGKIRFQYQKDANLLIVGDGKALTLIDYEVNQVQRWPISNSPLAALLNPERDLSKYGKIIPTRNPDVLSVEVRDPKRPEYGVITMVFTKRPGAPGALKLDGWVSLDSKNNRTSIRLSNQKFGVPVANSTFNWTDPRRKSRSKR
;
A
#
# COMPACT_ATOMS: atom_id res chain seq x y z
N MET A 1 -32.41 -2.50 -84.08
CA MET A 1 -31.70 -1.35 -83.56
C MET A 1 -31.72 -1.41 -82.02
N PHE A 2 -30.72 -2.11 -81.41
CA PHE A 2 -30.62 -2.34 -80.01
C PHE A 2 -29.64 -1.36 -79.36
N LYS A 3 -30.14 -0.58 -78.38
CA LYS A 3 -29.28 0.30 -77.53
C LYS A 3 -29.05 -0.37 -76.20
N TYR A 4 -27.81 -0.76 -75.93
CA TYR A 4 -27.35 -1.27 -74.61
C TYR A 4 -27.00 -0.06 -73.72
N GLY A 5 -27.71 0.12 -72.60
CA GLY A 5 -27.35 1.05 -71.56
C GLY A 5 -26.45 0.37 -70.53
N PHE A 6 -25.23 0.86 -70.35
CA PHE A 6 -24.33 0.46 -69.28
C PHE A 6 -24.69 1.21 -68.02
N ALA A 7 -25.13 0.47 -66.98
CA ALA A 7 -25.31 1.00 -65.63
C ALA A 7 -24.01 0.86 -64.85
N LEU A 8 -23.37 1.96 -64.48
CA LEU A 8 -22.24 2.01 -63.56
C LEU A 8 -22.74 1.86 -62.13
N ILE A 9 -22.43 0.75 -61.49
CA ILE A 9 -22.67 0.50 -60.06
C ILE A 9 -21.46 1.07 -59.31
N ALA A 10 -21.62 2.22 -58.65
CA ALA A 10 -20.64 2.77 -57.71
C ALA A 10 -20.80 2.06 -56.35
N ALA A 11 -19.82 1.26 -55.97
CA ALA A 11 -19.75 0.65 -54.64
C ALA A 11 -19.23 1.68 -53.62
N PRO A 12 -19.89 1.89 -52.47
CA PRO A 12 -19.37 2.76 -51.42
C PRO A 12 -18.19 2.08 -50.72
N LEU A 13 -17.05 2.71 -50.72
CA LEU A 13 -15.87 2.33 -49.95
C LEU A 13 -16.12 2.68 -48.45
N ALA A 14 -16.48 1.70 -47.63
CA ALA A 14 -16.65 1.90 -46.18
C ALA A 14 -15.26 2.02 -45.53
N LEU A 15 -14.86 3.24 -45.16
CA LEU A 15 -13.69 3.50 -44.32
C LEU A 15 -14.01 3.01 -42.89
N THR A 16 -13.53 1.83 -42.53
CA THR A 16 -13.57 1.38 -41.12
C THR A 16 -12.49 2.11 -40.32
N ALA A 17 -12.87 3.15 -39.62
CA ALA A 17 -12.02 3.81 -38.63
C ALA A 17 -11.82 2.84 -37.45
N SER A 18 -10.65 2.20 -37.40
CA SER A 18 -10.22 1.44 -36.22
C SER A 18 -9.95 2.40 -35.08
N LEU A 19 -10.82 2.43 -34.07
CA LEU A 19 -10.57 3.13 -32.81
C LEU A 19 -9.34 2.51 -32.14
N PRO A 20 -8.37 3.30 -31.64
CA PRO A 20 -7.26 2.75 -30.88
C PRO A 20 -7.80 2.06 -29.64
N ALA A 21 -7.62 0.76 -29.54
CA ALA A 21 -7.88 0.01 -28.32
C ALA A 21 -6.98 0.58 -27.22
N THR A 22 -7.54 1.25 -26.24
CA THR A 22 -6.82 1.63 -25.02
C THR A 22 -6.27 0.35 -24.40
N ALA A 23 -4.95 0.16 -24.47
CA ALA A 23 -4.27 -1.00 -23.92
C ALA A 23 -4.57 -1.07 -22.41
N GLN A 24 -5.51 -1.92 -22.04
CA GLN A 24 -5.86 -2.19 -20.66
C GLN A 24 -4.66 -2.92 -20.03
N GLN A 25 -4.02 -2.28 -19.05
CA GLN A 25 -2.85 -2.82 -18.39
C GLN A 25 -3.15 -4.20 -17.81
N SER A 26 -2.33 -5.21 -18.16
CA SER A 26 -2.56 -6.55 -17.66
C SER A 26 -2.42 -6.62 -16.12
N PRO A 27 -3.20 -7.45 -15.42
CA PRO A 27 -3.05 -7.64 -13.97
C PRO A 27 -1.62 -8.03 -13.57
N ALA A 28 -0.92 -8.83 -14.36
CA ALA A 28 0.47 -9.23 -14.11
C ALA A 28 1.42 -8.03 -14.18
N ASP A 29 1.25 -7.13 -15.14
CA ASP A 29 2.05 -5.90 -15.26
C ASP A 29 1.81 -4.98 -14.07
N GLY A 30 0.57 -4.88 -13.58
CA GLY A 30 0.22 -4.13 -12.40
C GLY A 30 0.94 -4.64 -11.15
N LEU A 31 0.92 -5.94 -10.90
CA LEU A 31 1.61 -6.58 -9.77
C LEU A 31 3.13 -6.39 -9.88
N SER A 32 3.70 -6.53 -11.07
CA SER A 32 5.13 -6.34 -11.31
C SER A 32 5.56 -4.90 -11.00
N LYS A 33 4.79 -3.89 -11.43
CA LYS A 33 5.06 -2.48 -11.13
C LYS A 33 5.03 -2.19 -9.63
N ILE A 34 4.03 -2.71 -8.92
CA ILE A 34 3.91 -2.55 -7.46
C ILE A 34 5.08 -3.23 -6.76
N SER A 35 5.44 -4.45 -7.13
CA SER A 35 6.59 -5.17 -6.58
C SER A 35 7.89 -4.40 -6.80
N ASN A 36 8.09 -3.83 -8.00
CA ASN A 36 9.25 -3.00 -8.30
C ASN A 36 9.30 -1.72 -7.46
N HIS A 37 8.16 -1.06 -7.26
CA HIS A 37 8.06 0.09 -6.36
C HIS A 37 8.51 -0.26 -4.94
N LEU A 38 7.94 -1.33 -4.37
CA LEU A 38 8.24 -1.76 -3.00
C LEU A 38 9.72 -2.15 -2.82
N ARG A 39 10.33 -2.82 -3.82
CA ARG A 39 11.77 -3.15 -3.82
C ARG A 39 12.67 -1.93 -4.00
N SER A 40 12.27 -0.98 -4.83
CA SER A 40 13.06 0.23 -5.10
C SER A 40 12.98 1.26 -3.98
N MET A 41 11.99 1.16 -3.10
CA MET A 41 11.79 2.07 -1.98
C MET A 41 12.67 1.67 -0.80
N SER A 42 13.87 2.23 -0.67
CA SER A 42 14.76 1.97 0.47
C SER A 42 14.26 2.64 1.76
N THR A 43 13.90 3.92 1.66
CA THR A 43 13.36 4.73 2.78
C THR A 43 12.25 5.65 2.29
N MET A 44 11.30 5.92 3.18
CA MET A 44 10.23 6.90 2.95
C MET A 44 9.84 7.56 4.27
N THR A 45 9.60 8.87 4.22
CA THR A 45 8.88 9.60 5.26
C THR A 45 7.61 10.21 4.67
N ALA A 46 6.56 10.29 5.47
CA ALA A 46 5.27 10.85 5.05
C ALA A 46 4.50 11.38 6.25
N ASN A 47 3.56 12.26 6.02
CA ASN A 47 2.47 12.48 6.97
C ASN A 47 1.41 11.41 6.72
N PHE A 48 0.76 10.93 7.78
CA PHE A 48 -0.37 10.03 7.65
C PHE A 48 -1.60 10.54 8.38
N SER A 49 -2.75 10.14 7.88
CA SER A 49 -4.02 10.17 8.61
C SER A 49 -4.58 8.76 8.66
N GLN A 50 -4.99 8.35 9.84
CA GLN A 50 -5.59 7.05 10.12
C GLN A 50 -7.04 7.24 10.52
N THR A 51 -7.93 6.48 9.91
CA THR A 51 -9.34 6.41 10.31
C THR A 51 -9.64 4.96 10.69
N ASP A 52 -10.13 4.75 11.89
CA ASP A 52 -10.56 3.44 12.37
C ASP A 52 -12.00 3.10 11.98
N ARG A 53 -12.49 1.94 12.44
CA ARG A 53 -13.86 1.48 12.21
C ARG A 53 -14.91 2.43 12.80
N GLY A 54 -14.60 3.10 13.92
CA GLY A 54 -15.48 4.04 14.61
C GLY A 54 -15.51 5.43 13.98
N GLY A 55 -14.67 5.68 12.96
CA GLY A 55 -14.50 6.99 12.34
C GLY A 55 -13.54 7.91 13.10
N GLN A 56 -12.88 7.43 14.16
CA GLN A 56 -11.86 8.20 14.86
C GLN A 56 -10.70 8.51 13.91
N LEU A 57 -10.33 9.78 13.83
CA LEU A 57 -9.23 10.27 13.01
C LEU A 57 -8.00 10.55 13.88
N LEU A 58 -6.91 9.87 13.59
CA LEU A 58 -5.60 10.11 14.17
C LEU A 58 -4.63 10.52 13.06
N THR A 59 -3.67 11.38 13.39
CA THR A 59 -2.65 11.83 12.46
C THR A 59 -1.24 11.63 13.02
N GLY A 60 -0.24 11.77 12.17
CA GLY A 60 1.15 11.67 12.61
C GLY A 60 2.14 11.62 11.45
N THR A 61 3.33 11.18 11.76
CA THR A 61 4.40 10.95 10.77
C THR A 61 4.72 9.46 10.64
N LEU A 62 4.84 9.03 9.39
CA LEU A 62 5.24 7.68 9.02
C LEU A 62 6.70 7.71 8.56
N THR A 63 7.50 6.78 9.06
CA THR A 63 8.84 6.49 8.55
C THR A 63 8.94 5.02 8.20
N ILE A 64 9.36 4.72 6.97
CA ILE A 64 9.67 3.36 6.51
C ILE A 64 11.15 3.29 6.17
N LYS A 65 11.79 2.19 6.54
CA LYS A 65 13.12 1.79 6.10
C LYS A 65 13.10 0.29 5.80
N GLN A 66 13.24 -0.02 4.53
CA GLN A 66 13.25 -1.42 4.08
C GLN A 66 14.58 -2.13 4.46
N PRO A 67 14.51 -3.43 4.71
CA PRO A 67 13.31 -4.24 4.89
C PRO A 67 12.73 -4.13 6.30
N GLY A 68 11.42 -4.18 6.39
CA GLY A 68 10.68 -4.50 7.62
C GLY A 68 10.57 -3.40 8.68
N LYS A 69 11.31 -2.30 8.57
CA LYS A 69 11.27 -1.25 9.60
C LYS A 69 10.22 -0.19 9.27
N ILE A 70 9.37 0.11 10.26
CA ILE A 70 8.33 1.11 10.15
C ILE A 70 8.13 1.81 11.49
N ARG A 71 7.81 3.10 11.47
CA ARG A 71 7.43 3.88 12.65
C ARG A 71 6.22 4.74 12.31
N PHE A 72 5.13 4.56 13.04
CA PHE A 72 4.02 5.49 13.09
C PHE A 72 4.17 6.30 14.36
N GLN A 73 4.63 7.53 14.23
CA GLN A 73 4.65 8.49 15.31
C GLN A 73 3.36 9.27 15.27
N TYR A 74 2.41 8.91 16.11
CA TYR A 74 1.15 9.65 16.23
C TYR A 74 1.39 11.04 16.82
N GLN A 75 0.45 11.93 16.62
CA GLN A 75 0.44 13.25 17.27
C GLN A 75 0.53 13.09 18.79
N LYS A 76 1.07 14.12 19.45
CA LYS A 76 1.50 14.03 20.86
C LYS A 76 0.36 13.67 21.83
N ASP A 77 -0.84 14.18 21.59
CA ASP A 77 -2.05 13.96 22.39
C ASP A 77 -2.60 12.54 22.29
N ALA A 78 -2.30 11.83 21.21
CA ALA A 78 -2.70 10.44 21.06
C ALA A 78 -1.91 9.48 21.96
N ASN A 79 -0.74 9.88 22.48
CA ASN A 79 0.12 9.03 23.32
C ASN A 79 0.42 7.63 22.77
N LEU A 80 0.33 7.46 21.43
CA LEU A 80 0.49 6.19 20.72
C LEU A 80 1.74 6.18 19.86
N LEU A 81 2.35 5.00 19.76
CA LEU A 81 3.46 4.72 18.89
C LEU A 81 3.36 3.29 18.34
N ILE A 82 3.54 3.11 17.03
CA ILE A 82 3.74 1.78 16.44
C ILE A 82 5.13 1.72 15.84
N VAL A 83 5.89 0.69 16.18
CA VAL A 83 7.25 0.47 15.64
C VAL A 83 7.39 -0.95 15.13
N GLY A 84 7.88 -1.10 13.89
CA GLY A 84 8.37 -2.35 13.34
C GLY A 84 9.89 -2.39 13.35
N ASP A 85 10.47 -3.46 13.87
CA ASP A 85 11.91 -3.67 13.99
C ASP A 85 12.52 -4.55 12.87
N GLY A 86 11.69 -4.95 11.92
CA GLY A 86 12.02 -5.92 10.86
C GLY A 86 11.52 -7.34 11.14
N LYS A 87 11.15 -7.66 12.38
CA LYS A 87 10.63 -8.97 12.79
C LYS A 87 9.22 -8.88 13.36
N ALA A 88 8.98 -7.90 14.19
CA ALA A 88 7.70 -7.70 14.87
C ALA A 88 7.25 -6.24 14.81
N LEU A 89 5.94 -6.05 14.86
CA LEU A 89 5.29 -4.77 15.14
C LEU A 89 5.07 -4.68 16.65
N THR A 90 5.33 -3.52 17.21
CA THR A 90 5.09 -3.19 18.61
C THR A 90 4.20 -1.96 18.67
N LEU A 91 3.03 -2.09 19.27
CA LEU A 91 2.17 -0.97 19.66
C LEU A 91 2.50 -0.60 21.10
N ILE A 92 2.79 0.66 21.30
CA ILE A 92 3.06 1.26 22.60
C ILE A 92 1.98 2.31 22.86
N ASP A 93 1.23 2.11 23.91
CA ASP A 93 0.27 3.07 24.45
C ASP A 93 0.86 3.64 25.74
N TYR A 94 1.28 4.90 25.66
CA TYR A 94 1.91 5.61 26.79
C TYR A 94 0.90 6.13 27.80
N GLU A 95 -0.39 6.25 27.43
CA GLU A 95 -1.44 6.71 28.33
C GLU A 95 -1.73 5.66 29.40
N VAL A 96 -1.90 4.41 28.98
CA VAL A 96 -2.21 3.28 29.86
C VAL A 96 -1.01 2.38 30.17
N ASN A 97 0.19 2.76 29.73
CA ASN A 97 1.44 2.00 29.89
C ASN A 97 1.37 0.57 29.36
N GLN A 98 0.72 0.40 28.20
CA GLN A 98 0.53 -0.90 27.58
C GLN A 98 1.50 -1.08 26.40
N VAL A 99 2.02 -2.29 26.26
CA VAL A 99 2.84 -2.71 25.12
C VAL A 99 2.29 -4.01 24.58
N GLN A 100 1.97 -4.02 23.29
CA GLN A 100 1.56 -5.21 22.55
C GLN A 100 2.55 -5.47 21.43
N ARG A 101 2.90 -6.73 21.22
CA ARG A 101 3.86 -7.11 20.18
C ARG A 101 3.39 -8.35 19.43
N TRP A 102 3.49 -8.32 18.10
CA TRP A 102 3.17 -9.46 17.23
C TRP A 102 4.10 -9.52 16.01
N PRO A 103 4.34 -10.70 15.43
CA PRO A 103 5.19 -10.85 14.24
C PRO A 103 4.64 -10.04 13.06
N ILE A 104 5.53 -9.38 12.29
CA ILE A 104 5.13 -8.68 11.06
C ILE A 104 4.48 -9.65 10.07
N SER A 105 5.00 -10.88 9.98
CA SER A 105 4.47 -11.92 9.09
C SER A 105 2.99 -12.25 9.33
N ASN A 106 2.50 -12.01 10.54
CA ASN A 106 1.13 -12.29 10.97
C ASN A 106 0.24 -11.02 10.86
N SER A 107 0.63 -10.08 10.05
CA SER A 107 -0.06 -8.79 9.89
C SER A 107 -0.27 -8.47 8.41
N PRO A 108 -1.35 -7.77 8.05
CA PRO A 108 -1.53 -7.28 6.68
C PRO A 108 -0.37 -6.41 6.19
N LEU A 109 0.32 -5.71 7.09
CA LEU A 109 1.47 -4.85 6.76
C LEU A 109 2.69 -5.62 6.23
N ALA A 110 2.72 -6.96 6.37
CA ALA A 110 3.78 -7.77 5.76
C ALA A 110 3.89 -7.56 4.25
N ALA A 111 2.78 -7.24 3.58
CA ALA A 111 2.78 -6.96 2.14
C ALA A 111 3.55 -5.67 1.78
N LEU A 112 3.50 -4.67 2.65
CA LEU A 112 4.22 -3.41 2.48
C LEU A 112 5.69 -3.51 2.94
N LEU A 113 5.94 -4.26 4.02
CA LEU A 113 7.22 -4.27 4.73
C LEU A 113 8.19 -5.38 4.27
N ASN A 114 7.70 -6.37 3.54
CA ASN A 114 8.53 -7.40 2.95
C ASN A 114 8.58 -7.23 1.43
N PRO A 115 9.58 -6.50 0.89
CA PRO A 115 9.68 -6.24 -0.55
C PRO A 115 9.95 -7.50 -1.38
N GLU A 116 10.45 -8.57 -0.75
CA GLU A 116 10.70 -9.86 -1.40
C GLU A 116 9.45 -10.77 -1.43
N ARG A 117 8.35 -10.35 -0.80
CA ARG A 117 7.10 -11.10 -0.86
C ARG A 117 6.58 -11.18 -2.28
N ASP A 118 6.37 -12.39 -2.76
CA ASP A 118 5.83 -12.65 -4.09
C ASP A 118 4.35 -12.24 -4.16
N LEU A 119 4.10 -11.03 -4.67
CA LEU A 119 2.74 -10.52 -4.84
C LEU A 119 1.95 -11.30 -5.88
N SER A 120 2.58 -12.08 -6.78
CA SER A 120 1.86 -12.88 -7.76
C SER A 120 1.01 -13.98 -7.12
N LYS A 121 1.42 -14.46 -5.93
CA LYS A 121 0.72 -15.52 -5.17
C LYS A 121 -0.38 -15.00 -4.26
N TYR A 122 -0.26 -13.77 -3.80
CA TYR A 122 -1.10 -13.23 -2.72
C TYR A 122 -1.84 -11.96 -3.12
N GLY A 123 -1.41 -11.32 -4.21
CA GLY A 123 -1.95 -10.05 -4.69
C GLY A 123 -2.97 -10.23 -5.80
N LYS A 124 -4.03 -9.44 -5.74
CA LYS A 124 -5.05 -9.31 -6.78
C LYS A 124 -5.19 -7.84 -7.15
N ILE A 125 -4.99 -7.50 -8.41
CA ILE A 125 -5.28 -6.15 -8.91
C ILE A 125 -6.79 -5.92 -8.84
N ILE A 126 -7.15 -4.81 -8.19
CA ILE A 126 -8.54 -4.34 -8.13
C ILE A 126 -8.71 -3.29 -9.23
N PRO A 127 -9.67 -3.50 -10.15
CA PRO A 127 -9.94 -2.54 -11.22
C PRO A 127 -10.25 -1.15 -10.67
N THR A 128 -9.68 -0.12 -11.29
CA THR A 128 -9.95 1.28 -10.99
C THR A 128 -10.47 1.99 -12.25
N ARG A 129 -11.27 3.04 -12.07
CA ARG A 129 -11.76 3.86 -13.20
C ARG A 129 -10.68 4.82 -13.72
N ASN A 130 -9.69 5.12 -12.90
CA ASN A 130 -8.60 6.02 -13.27
C ASN A 130 -7.39 5.20 -13.72
N PRO A 131 -6.91 5.34 -14.97
CA PRO A 131 -5.77 4.58 -15.51
C PRO A 131 -4.44 4.91 -14.82
N ASP A 132 -4.36 6.02 -14.07
CA ASP A 132 -3.17 6.40 -13.31
C ASP A 132 -3.14 5.81 -11.90
N VAL A 133 -4.20 5.11 -11.50
CA VAL A 133 -4.31 4.48 -10.18
C VAL A 133 -4.18 2.97 -10.32
N LEU A 134 -3.31 2.38 -9.50
CA LEU A 134 -3.19 0.95 -9.29
C LEU A 134 -3.69 0.61 -7.88
N SER A 135 -4.58 -0.35 -7.78
CA SER A 135 -5.02 -0.88 -6.49
C SER A 135 -4.74 -2.38 -6.43
N VAL A 136 -4.17 -2.83 -5.32
CA VAL A 136 -3.88 -4.25 -5.08
C VAL A 136 -4.40 -4.68 -3.73
N GLU A 137 -5.22 -5.72 -3.73
CA GLU A 137 -5.58 -6.45 -2.52
C GLU A 137 -4.56 -7.56 -2.31
N VAL A 138 -4.02 -7.68 -1.09
CA VAL A 138 -3.11 -8.74 -0.69
C VAL A 138 -3.74 -9.52 0.45
N ARG A 139 -3.91 -10.82 0.23
CA ARG A 139 -4.50 -11.78 1.18
C ARG A 139 -3.74 -13.10 1.09
N ASP A 140 -3.51 -13.73 2.23
CA ASP A 140 -3.06 -15.11 2.26
C ASP A 140 -4.28 -16.03 2.48
N PRO A 141 -4.75 -16.76 1.46
CA PRO A 141 -5.94 -17.61 1.58
C PRO A 141 -5.76 -18.80 2.56
N LYS A 142 -4.49 -19.18 2.84
CA LYS A 142 -4.17 -20.22 3.81
C LYS A 142 -4.09 -19.69 5.24
N ARG A 143 -4.08 -18.37 5.42
CA ARG A 143 -3.90 -17.69 6.70
C ARG A 143 -4.88 -16.51 6.81
N PRO A 144 -6.20 -16.75 6.78
CA PRO A 144 -7.20 -15.69 6.84
C PRO A 144 -7.10 -14.85 8.13
N GLU A 145 -6.53 -15.43 9.20
CA GLU A 145 -6.25 -14.75 10.47
C GLU A 145 -5.24 -13.61 10.34
N TYR A 146 -4.46 -13.54 9.25
CA TYR A 146 -3.53 -12.43 9.01
C TYR A 146 -4.23 -11.20 8.42
N GLY A 147 -5.50 -11.32 8.07
CA GLY A 147 -6.29 -10.24 7.52
C GLY A 147 -5.98 -9.93 6.06
N VAL A 148 -6.43 -8.77 5.63
CA VAL A 148 -6.34 -8.30 4.23
C VAL A 148 -5.81 -6.88 4.22
N ILE A 149 -4.98 -6.53 3.23
CA ILE A 149 -4.60 -5.15 2.94
C ILE A 149 -4.88 -4.81 1.49
N THR A 150 -5.52 -3.67 1.27
CA THR A 150 -5.71 -3.09 -0.06
C THR A 150 -4.88 -1.82 -0.14
N MET A 151 -3.81 -1.85 -0.92
CA MET A 151 -2.92 -0.72 -1.15
C MET A 151 -3.32 0.02 -2.42
N VAL A 152 -3.23 1.34 -2.39
CA VAL A 152 -3.56 2.23 -3.51
C VAL A 152 -2.33 3.04 -3.89
N PHE A 153 -1.98 3.01 -5.17
CA PHE A 153 -0.84 3.69 -5.74
C PHE A 153 -1.29 4.59 -6.89
N THR A 154 -0.64 5.73 -7.03
CA THR A 154 -0.76 6.61 -8.20
C THR A 154 0.54 6.59 -8.99
N LYS A 155 0.47 6.60 -10.32
CA LYS A 155 1.63 6.80 -11.18
C LYS A 155 2.28 8.14 -10.87
N ARG A 156 3.58 8.13 -10.62
CA ARG A 156 4.37 9.33 -10.34
C ARG A 156 5.76 9.19 -10.93
N PRO A 157 6.04 9.82 -12.09
CA PRO A 157 7.40 9.89 -12.62
C PRO A 157 8.36 10.46 -11.57
N GLY A 158 9.57 9.90 -11.48
CA GLY A 158 10.58 10.30 -10.50
C GLY A 158 10.46 9.69 -9.11
N ALA A 159 9.34 9.03 -8.78
CA ALA A 159 9.24 8.21 -7.57
C ALA A 159 9.83 6.80 -7.82
N PRO A 160 10.23 6.05 -6.76
CA PRO A 160 10.69 4.68 -6.90
C PRO A 160 9.69 3.82 -7.69
N GLY A 161 10.17 3.12 -8.74
CA GLY A 161 9.30 2.33 -9.63
C GLY A 161 8.19 3.14 -10.33
N ALA A 162 8.36 4.47 -10.44
CA ALA A 162 7.38 5.41 -11.01
C ALA A 162 5.99 5.34 -10.38
N LEU A 163 5.90 4.91 -9.10
CA LEU A 163 4.67 4.85 -8.32
C LEU A 163 4.82 5.61 -7.00
N LYS A 164 3.70 6.07 -6.49
CA LYS A 164 3.54 6.68 -5.17
C LYS A 164 2.45 5.92 -4.42
N LEU A 165 2.73 5.42 -3.22
CA LEU A 165 1.75 4.79 -2.34
C LEU A 165 0.86 5.87 -1.71
N ASP A 166 -0.40 5.98 -2.12
CA ASP A 166 -1.33 6.98 -1.55
C ASP A 166 -1.88 6.57 -0.19
N GLY A 167 -1.89 5.29 0.09
CA GLY A 167 -2.37 4.75 1.35
C GLY A 167 -2.85 3.32 1.22
N TRP A 168 -3.51 2.84 2.24
CA TRP A 168 -4.08 1.49 2.27
C TRP A 168 -5.27 1.39 3.21
N VAL A 169 -6.06 0.36 3.00
CA VAL A 169 -7.08 -0.13 3.92
C VAL A 169 -6.66 -1.49 4.41
N SER A 170 -6.66 -1.73 5.70
CA SER A 170 -6.48 -3.05 6.29
C SER A 170 -7.76 -3.52 6.98
N LEU A 171 -8.03 -4.81 6.86
CA LEU A 171 -9.03 -5.52 7.61
C LEU A 171 -8.31 -6.58 8.44
N ASP A 172 -8.52 -6.59 9.74
CA ASP A 172 -8.03 -7.66 10.60
C ASP A 172 -8.92 -8.91 10.51
N SER A 173 -8.57 -9.97 11.24
CA SER A 173 -9.34 -11.23 11.28
C SER A 173 -10.77 -11.08 11.82
N LYS A 174 -11.06 -9.97 12.50
CA LYS A 174 -12.39 -9.63 13.04
C LYS A 174 -13.13 -8.61 12.16
N ASN A 175 -12.63 -8.35 10.94
CA ASN A 175 -13.14 -7.33 10.02
C ASN A 175 -13.12 -5.90 10.59
N ASN A 176 -12.24 -5.60 11.55
CA ASN A 176 -12.01 -4.22 11.93
C ASN A 176 -11.23 -3.52 10.82
N ARG A 177 -11.84 -2.45 10.32
CA ARG A 177 -11.30 -1.67 9.21
C ARG A 177 -10.44 -0.53 9.75
N THR A 178 -9.22 -0.43 9.23
CA THR A 178 -8.35 0.73 9.42
C THR A 178 -7.95 1.27 8.06
N SER A 179 -8.10 2.57 7.85
CA SER A 179 -7.69 3.27 6.63
C SER A 179 -6.53 4.19 6.93
N ILE A 180 -5.48 4.12 6.13
CA ILE A 180 -4.34 5.03 6.18
C ILE A 180 -4.28 5.80 4.87
N ARG A 181 -4.15 7.12 4.95
CA ARG A 181 -3.82 8.00 3.82
C ARG A 181 -2.48 8.65 4.06
N LEU A 182 -1.68 8.78 3.01
CA LEU A 182 -0.34 9.35 3.06
C LEU A 182 -0.28 10.67 2.28
N SER A 183 0.48 11.62 2.81
CA SER A 183 0.77 12.89 2.15
C SER A 183 2.21 13.31 2.41
N ASN A 184 2.72 14.26 1.64
CA ASN A 184 4.07 14.83 1.80
C ASN A 184 5.19 13.77 1.81
N GLN A 185 5.07 12.74 0.97
CA GLN A 185 6.07 11.68 0.91
C GLN A 185 7.41 12.18 0.38
N LYS A 186 8.48 11.78 1.06
CA LYS A 186 9.87 11.96 0.67
C LYS A 186 10.55 10.61 0.64
N PHE A 187 11.13 10.25 -0.50
CA PHE A 187 11.84 8.99 -0.73
C PHE A 187 13.34 9.17 -0.64
N GLY A 188 14.08 8.11 -0.32
CA GLY A 188 15.54 8.11 -0.29
C GLY A 188 16.15 8.99 0.81
N VAL A 189 15.35 9.45 1.78
CA VAL A 189 15.84 10.29 2.88
C VAL A 189 16.72 9.47 3.84
N PRO A 190 17.80 10.05 4.41
CA PRO A 190 18.58 9.38 5.44
C PRO A 190 17.73 9.08 6.67
N VAL A 191 17.66 7.80 7.08
CA VAL A 191 16.96 7.36 8.28
C VAL A 191 17.89 6.53 9.15
N ALA A 192 18.20 7.03 10.34
CA ALA A 192 19.03 6.33 11.33
C ALA A 192 18.30 5.09 11.86
N ASN A 193 19.04 4.05 12.25
CA ASN A 193 18.43 2.87 12.87
C ASN A 193 17.80 3.18 14.23
N SER A 194 18.35 4.15 14.96
CA SER A 194 17.81 4.64 16.23
C SER A 194 16.41 5.26 16.10
N THR A 195 15.99 5.67 14.89
CA THR A 195 14.61 6.12 14.63
C THR A 195 13.57 5.07 15.04
N PHE A 196 13.92 3.80 15.04
CA PHE A 196 13.02 2.70 15.39
C PHE A 196 13.15 2.23 16.84
N ASN A 197 13.94 2.96 17.66
CA ASN A 197 13.99 2.73 19.09
C ASN A 197 12.78 3.35 19.78
N TRP A 198 12.38 2.76 20.91
CA TRP A 198 11.28 3.25 21.73
C TRP A 198 11.57 2.98 23.21
N THR A 199 10.91 3.72 24.09
CA THR A 199 11.04 3.56 25.55
C THR A 199 9.86 2.75 26.06
N ASP A 200 10.14 1.70 26.82
CA ASP A 200 9.11 0.87 27.44
C ASP A 200 8.45 1.63 28.62
N PRO A 201 7.15 1.95 28.52
CA PRO A 201 6.47 2.71 29.58
C PRO A 201 6.11 1.85 30.79
N ARG A 202 6.22 0.52 30.70
CA ARG A 202 5.85 -0.38 31.78
C ARG A 202 6.82 -0.20 32.94
N ARG A 203 6.29 -0.15 34.16
CA ARG A 203 7.12 -0.06 35.36
C ARG A 203 8.03 -1.28 35.46
N LYS A 204 9.33 -1.06 35.51
CA LYS A 204 10.26 -2.13 35.90
C LYS A 204 9.91 -2.53 37.33
N SER A 205 9.48 -3.74 37.54
CA SER A 205 9.33 -4.32 38.88
C SER A 205 10.68 -4.13 39.59
N ARG A 206 10.71 -3.35 40.68
CA ARG A 206 11.89 -3.27 41.55
C ARG A 206 12.04 -4.67 42.15
N SER A 207 12.98 -5.45 41.65
CA SER A 207 13.47 -6.61 42.34
C SER A 207 13.96 -6.14 43.73
N LYS A 208 13.19 -6.44 44.78
CA LYS A 208 13.68 -6.33 46.17
C LYS A 208 14.80 -7.35 46.30
N ARG A 209 16.04 -6.90 46.40
CA ARG A 209 17.13 -7.68 46.97
C ARG A 209 16.96 -7.74 48.47
#